data_378946e8749cd37ead524e9bbde8b31f
#
_entry.id   378946e8749cd37ead524e9bbde8b31f
#
_cell.length_a   1.000
_cell.length_b   1.000
_cell.length_c   1.000
_cell.angle_alpha   90.00
_cell.angle_beta   90.00
_cell.angle_gamma   90.00
#
_symmetry.space_group_name_H-M   'P 1'
#
loop_
_entity.id
_entity.type
_entity.pdbx_description
1 polymer ?
#
loop_
_entity_poly.entity_id
_entity_poly.type
_entity_poly.pdbx_seq_one_letter_code
_entity_poly.pdbx_strand_id
1 'polypeptide(L)'
;MKKIILASIVASTVLFASGHNHDSDANMINEFNPKSVEHIVVEMNMLDEKADKKVGEVVAINTNYGVALFPNMSGLGEGGMHGFHIHVNADCGATDKGLGMKAGGHWDPNDTKKHSFAWDDSGHKGDLPALYVDKNGVANYPVLAPKIKNINELKGHSIMVHVGGDNHSDNPAKLGGGGARMVCGIIK
;
A
#
# COMPACT_ATOMS: atom_id res chain seq x y z
N MET A 1 29.87 26.52 75.15
CA MET A 1 29.16 25.45 74.43
C MET A 1 28.45 26.09 73.23
N LYS A 2 29.07 25.99 72.04
CA LYS A 2 28.51 26.54 70.77
C LYS A 2 27.72 25.44 70.09
N LYS A 3 26.41 25.66 69.88
CA LYS A 3 25.55 24.77 69.11
C LYS A 3 25.72 25.07 67.62
N ILE A 4 26.19 24.07 66.87
CA ILE A 4 26.27 24.11 65.42
C ILE A 4 24.90 23.61 64.91
N ILE A 5 24.18 24.46 64.16
CA ILE A 5 22.96 24.10 63.46
C ILE A 5 23.38 23.65 62.05
N LEU A 6 23.17 22.37 61.75
CA LEU A 6 23.36 21.83 60.43
C LEU A 6 22.11 22.10 59.61
N ALA A 7 22.20 22.97 58.61
CA ALA A 7 21.12 23.18 57.65
C ALA A 7 21.22 22.12 56.55
N SER A 8 20.24 21.25 56.49
CA SER A 8 20.08 20.27 55.39
C SER A 8 19.52 20.95 54.15
N ILE A 9 20.31 21.04 53.12
CA ILE A 9 19.86 21.48 51.80
C ILE A 9 19.24 20.26 51.10
N VAL A 10 17.90 20.28 50.95
CA VAL A 10 17.18 19.31 50.11
C VAL A 10 17.26 19.82 48.67
N ALA A 11 18.08 19.18 47.86
CA ALA A 11 18.12 19.44 46.42
C ALA A 11 16.91 18.70 45.78
N SER A 12 15.90 19.45 45.45
CA SER A 12 14.79 18.95 44.61
C SER A 12 15.27 18.82 43.16
N THR A 13 15.54 17.61 42.75
CA THR A 13 15.72 17.29 41.31
C THR A 13 14.36 17.33 40.64
N VAL A 14 14.11 18.37 39.86
CA VAL A 14 12.99 18.44 38.92
C VAL A 14 13.35 17.57 37.73
N LEU A 15 12.78 16.36 37.65
CA LEU A 15 12.78 15.57 36.43
C LEU A 15 11.86 16.29 35.43
N PHE A 16 12.44 16.89 34.40
CA PHE A 16 11.69 17.21 33.19
C PHE A 16 11.44 15.92 32.45
N ALA A 17 10.26 15.30 32.66
CA ALA A 17 9.74 14.32 31.74
C ALA A 17 9.36 15.10 30.46
N SER A 18 10.20 15.05 29.45
CA SER A 18 9.81 15.43 28.10
C SER A 18 8.82 14.39 27.59
N GLY A 19 7.55 14.59 27.92
CA GLY A 19 6.47 13.86 27.29
C GLY A 19 6.43 14.23 25.82
N HIS A 20 6.92 13.35 24.95
CA HIS A 20 6.55 13.40 23.56
C HIS A 20 5.07 13.03 23.52
N ASN A 21 4.22 14.02 23.28
CA ASN A 21 2.82 13.79 22.98
C ASN A 21 2.75 13.12 21.61
N HIS A 22 2.77 11.80 21.57
CA HIS A 22 2.50 11.00 20.36
C HIS A 22 1.05 11.11 19.87
N ASP A 23 0.15 11.74 20.63
CA ASP A 23 -1.27 11.86 20.28
C ASP A 23 -1.54 12.86 19.14
N SER A 24 -0.65 13.84 18.91
CA SER A 24 -0.84 14.82 17.84
C SER A 24 -0.54 14.27 16.44
N ASP A 25 0.40 13.34 16.34
CA ASP A 25 0.82 12.79 15.04
C ASP A 25 -0.15 11.73 14.51
N ALA A 26 -0.78 10.94 15.41
CA ALA A 26 -1.81 9.98 15.04
C ALA A 26 -3.07 10.66 14.48
N ASN A 27 -3.44 11.83 14.98
CA ASN A 27 -4.59 12.61 14.48
C ASN A 27 -4.31 13.23 13.11
N MET A 28 -3.08 13.65 12.82
CA MET A 28 -2.77 14.26 11.51
C MET A 28 -2.88 13.27 10.36
N ILE A 29 -2.56 12.00 10.57
CA ILE A 29 -2.71 10.95 9.55
C ILE A 29 -4.18 10.65 9.26
N ASN A 30 -5.05 10.76 10.27
CA ASN A 30 -6.48 10.53 10.11
C ASN A 30 -7.24 11.73 9.47
N GLU A 31 -6.63 12.90 9.38
CA GLU A 31 -7.25 14.10 8.80
C GLU A 31 -6.90 14.30 7.32
N PHE A 32 -5.84 13.65 6.79
CA PHE A 32 -5.48 13.82 5.39
C PHE A 32 -6.48 13.10 4.49
N ASN A 33 -7.21 13.89 3.69
CA ASN A 33 -8.11 13.38 2.67
C ASN A 33 -7.42 13.40 1.29
N PRO A 34 -7.04 12.25 0.72
CA PRO A 34 -6.36 12.22 -0.57
C PRO A 34 -7.22 12.77 -1.72
N LYS A 35 -8.54 12.84 -1.55
CA LYS A 35 -9.46 13.44 -2.53
C LYS A 35 -9.51 14.98 -2.48
N SER A 36 -8.80 15.61 -1.55
CA SER A 36 -8.70 17.09 -1.47
C SER A 36 -7.69 17.69 -2.45
N VAL A 37 -6.88 16.87 -3.10
CA VAL A 37 -5.89 17.26 -4.13
C VAL A 37 -6.23 16.59 -5.46
N GLU A 38 -5.47 16.89 -6.52
CA GLU A 38 -5.60 16.16 -7.79
C GLU A 38 -5.40 14.66 -7.58
N HIS A 39 -6.37 13.85 -7.98
CA HIS A 39 -6.39 12.42 -7.70
C HIS A 39 -7.07 11.60 -8.80
N ILE A 40 -6.79 10.30 -8.78
CA ILE A 40 -7.55 9.28 -9.52
C ILE A 40 -8.20 8.35 -8.49
N VAL A 41 -9.48 8.04 -8.66
CA VAL A 41 -10.18 7.02 -7.86
C VAL A 41 -10.33 5.76 -8.69
N VAL A 42 -9.88 4.65 -8.16
CA VAL A 42 -10.00 3.33 -8.78
C VAL A 42 -10.95 2.49 -7.96
N GLU A 43 -12.11 2.13 -8.52
CA GLU A 43 -13.03 1.20 -7.89
C GLU A 43 -12.42 -0.20 -7.91
N MET A 44 -12.41 -0.87 -6.75
CA MET A 44 -11.83 -2.18 -6.56
C MET A 44 -12.92 -3.23 -6.37
N ASN A 45 -12.86 -4.28 -7.18
CA ASN A 45 -13.86 -5.32 -7.17
C ASN A 45 -13.22 -6.69 -6.91
N MET A 46 -13.83 -7.48 -6.03
CA MET A 46 -13.47 -8.89 -5.83
C MET A 46 -13.73 -9.64 -7.13
N LEU A 47 -12.76 -10.41 -7.56
CA LEU A 47 -12.89 -11.27 -8.73
C LEU A 47 -13.67 -12.54 -8.34
N ASP A 48 -14.82 -12.75 -8.95
CA ASP A 48 -15.68 -13.90 -8.71
C ASP A 48 -16.19 -14.45 -10.06
N GLU A 49 -16.42 -15.76 -10.14
CA GLU A 49 -16.98 -16.41 -11.33
C GLU A 49 -18.41 -15.97 -11.63
N LYS A 50 -19.16 -15.51 -10.62
CA LYS A 50 -20.58 -15.20 -10.73
C LYS A 50 -20.85 -13.73 -10.96
N ALA A 51 -20.20 -12.85 -10.23
CA ALA A 51 -20.30 -11.41 -10.36
C ALA A 51 -19.22 -10.71 -9.54
N ASP A 52 -18.55 -9.74 -10.13
CA ASP A 52 -17.62 -8.88 -9.42
C ASP A 52 -18.35 -8.11 -8.30
N LYS A 53 -17.80 -8.18 -7.09
CA LYS A 53 -18.35 -7.47 -5.93
C LYS A 53 -17.43 -6.34 -5.55
N LYS A 54 -17.93 -5.11 -5.54
CA LYS A 54 -17.18 -3.96 -5.05
C LYS A 54 -16.74 -4.19 -3.59
N VAL A 55 -15.44 -4.04 -3.34
CA VAL A 55 -14.82 -4.17 -2.01
C VAL A 55 -14.26 -2.86 -1.50
N GLY A 56 -14.25 -1.82 -2.32
CA GLY A 56 -13.77 -0.49 -1.95
C GLY A 56 -13.16 0.28 -3.10
N GLU A 57 -12.18 1.10 -2.80
CA GLU A 57 -11.48 1.94 -3.77
C GLU A 57 -9.99 2.09 -3.40
N VAL A 58 -9.18 2.50 -4.37
CA VAL A 58 -7.83 3.02 -4.17
C VAL A 58 -7.79 4.43 -4.73
N VAL A 59 -7.35 5.40 -3.93
CA VAL A 59 -7.14 6.79 -4.37
C VAL A 59 -5.65 6.99 -4.64
N ALA A 60 -5.30 7.42 -5.85
CA ALA A 60 -3.93 7.73 -6.25
C ALA A 60 -3.72 9.24 -6.30
N ILE A 61 -2.62 9.74 -5.73
CA ILE A 61 -2.22 11.15 -5.78
C ILE A 61 -0.75 11.31 -6.16
N ASN A 62 -0.42 12.47 -6.71
CA ASN A 62 0.97 12.86 -6.94
C ASN A 62 1.64 13.28 -5.63
N THR A 63 2.90 12.86 -5.45
CA THR A 63 3.78 13.35 -4.38
C THR A 63 5.15 13.70 -4.93
N ASN A 64 6.00 14.35 -4.14
CA ASN A 64 7.40 14.62 -4.52
C ASN A 64 8.26 13.35 -4.65
N TYR A 65 7.76 12.20 -4.16
CA TYR A 65 8.50 10.93 -4.11
C TYR A 65 7.96 9.87 -5.07
N GLY A 66 6.93 10.21 -5.83
CA GLY A 66 6.20 9.29 -6.71
C GLY A 66 4.71 9.33 -6.44
N VAL A 67 3.98 8.34 -6.92
CA VAL A 67 2.53 8.24 -6.69
C VAL A 67 2.27 7.56 -5.35
N ALA A 68 1.47 8.18 -4.49
CA ALA A 68 0.95 7.54 -3.29
C ALA A 68 -0.44 6.95 -3.58
N LEU A 69 -0.64 5.71 -3.14
CA LEU A 69 -1.88 4.95 -3.27
C LEU A 69 -2.51 4.80 -1.89
N PHE A 70 -3.76 5.22 -1.76
CA PHE A 70 -4.54 5.15 -0.52
C PHE A 70 -5.65 4.12 -0.70
N PRO A 71 -5.43 2.86 -0.32
CA PRO A 71 -6.47 1.85 -0.32
C PRO A 71 -7.52 2.16 0.76
N ASN A 72 -8.77 1.86 0.44
CA ASN A 72 -9.89 1.83 1.38
C ASN A 72 -10.79 0.68 0.96
N MET A 73 -10.40 -0.51 1.34
CA MET A 73 -11.05 -1.76 0.95
C MET A 73 -11.41 -2.59 2.18
N SER A 74 -12.47 -3.39 2.08
CA SER A 74 -12.92 -4.31 3.13
C SER A 74 -13.46 -5.61 2.54
N GLY A 75 -13.54 -6.64 3.39
CA GLY A 75 -14.00 -7.97 2.97
C GLY A 75 -12.97 -8.76 2.19
N LEU A 76 -11.67 -8.49 2.43
CA LEU A 76 -10.54 -9.14 1.75
C LEU A 76 -10.16 -10.51 2.35
N GLY A 77 -10.96 -11.03 3.29
CA GLY A 77 -10.70 -12.33 3.90
C GLY A 77 -9.71 -12.25 5.07
N GLU A 78 -8.80 -13.22 5.14
CA GLU A 78 -7.81 -13.29 6.22
C GLU A 78 -6.76 -12.18 6.09
N GLY A 79 -6.33 -11.64 7.24
CA GLY A 79 -5.31 -10.61 7.31
C GLY A 79 -3.93 -11.14 6.93
N GLY A 80 -3.08 -10.25 6.41
CA GLY A 80 -1.72 -10.59 6.00
C GLY A 80 -1.15 -9.59 4.99
N MET A 81 -0.02 -9.97 4.42
CA MET A 81 0.59 -9.24 3.30
C MET A 81 0.13 -9.89 2.00
N HIS A 82 -0.32 -9.06 1.06
CA HIS A 82 -0.80 -9.50 -0.25
C HIS A 82 0.02 -8.85 -1.37
N GLY A 83 0.28 -9.59 -2.44
CA GLY A 83 0.85 -9.02 -3.66
C GLY A 83 -0.04 -7.91 -4.19
N PHE A 84 0.56 -6.77 -4.49
CA PHE A 84 -0.13 -5.56 -4.94
C PHE A 84 0.62 -4.94 -6.10
N HIS A 85 0.01 -4.91 -7.29
CA HIS A 85 0.72 -4.55 -8.51
C HIS A 85 -0.14 -3.76 -9.49
N ILE A 86 0.53 -2.97 -10.33
CA ILE A 86 -0.08 -2.42 -11.54
C ILE A 86 0.13 -3.43 -12.68
N HIS A 87 -0.95 -3.82 -13.33
CA HIS A 87 -0.98 -4.72 -14.48
C HIS A 87 -1.12 -3.94 -15.79
N VAL A 88 -0.62 -4.54 -16.88
CA VAL A 88 -0.44 -3.83 -18.16
C VAL A 88 -1.73 -3.40 -18.83
N ASN A 89 -2.84 -4.14 -18.67
CA ASN A 89 -4.09 -3.84 -19.36
C ASN A 89 -5.17 -3.32 -18.40
N ALA A 90 -5.98 -2.38 -18.88
CA ALA A 90 -7.19 -1.90 -18.19
C ALA A 90 -8.37 -2.88 -18.41
N ASP A 91 -8.17 -4.16 -18.05
CA ASP A 91 -9.15 -5.22 -18.23
C ASP A 91 -9.06 -6.25 -17.10
N CYS A 92 -10.07 -6.31 -16.24
CA CYS A 92 -10.16 -7.27 -15.14
C CYS A 92 -10.86 -8.59 -15.52
N GLY A 93 -11.15 -8.82 -16.79
CA GLY A 93 -11.88 -10.00 -17.26
C GLY A 93 -11.09 -11.29 -17.09
N ALA A 94 -11.82 -12.40 -17.02
CA ALA A 94 -11.27 -13.74 -16.98
C ALA A 94 -10.85 -14.25 -18.37
N THR A 95 -9.96 -15.25 -18.37
CA THR A 95 -9.64 -16.11 -19.50
C THR A 95 -9.79 -17.58 -19.09
N ASP A 96 -9.50 -18.51 -20.00
CA ASP A 96 -9.35 -19.94 -19.71
C ASP A 96 -8.28 -20.25 -18.63
N LYS A 97 -7.37 -19.29 -18.36
CA LYS A 97 -6.30 -19.40 -17.36
C LYS A 97 -6.72 -18.92 -15.96
N GLY A 98 -7.90 -18.31 -15.82
CA GLY A 98 -8.43 -17.85 -14.52
C GLY A 98 -8.98 -16.44 -14.52
N LEU A 99 -9.40 -16.01 -13.33
CA LEU A 99 -9.97 -14.70 -13.07
C LEU A 99 -8.94 -13.58 -13.23
N GLY A 100 -9.38 -12.43 -13.76
CA GLY A 100 -8.55 -11.23 -13.92
C GLY A 100 -7.41 -11.37 -14.93
N MET A 101 -7.32 -12.48 -15.67
CA MET A 101 -6.15 -12.78 -16.52
C MET A 101 -6.03 -11.88 -17.75
N LYS A 102 -7.11 -11.19 -18.16
CA LYS A 102 -7.03 -10.18 -19.23
C LYS A 102 -6.24 -8.94 -18.84
N ALA A 103 -6.02 -8.68 -17.55
CA ALA A 103 -5.14 -7.62 -17.08
C ALA A 103 -3.66 -7.80 -17.55
N GLY A 104 -3.29 -8.98 -18.01
CA GLY A 104 -1.92 -9.27 -18.47
C GLY A 104 -0.94 -9.47 -17.30
N GLY A 105 0.35 -9.28 -17.54
CA GLY A 105 1.42 -9.31 -16.53
C GLY A 105 1.54 -8.01 -15.75
N HIS A 106 2.53 -7.93 -14.84
CA HIS A 106 2.91 -6.69 -14.20
C HIS A 106 3.33 -5.66 -15.27
N TRP A 107 3.01 -4.40 -15.06
CA TRP A 107 3.38 -3.33 -15.99
C TRP A 107 4.90 -3.16 -16.06
N ASP A 108 5.48 -3.51 -17.21
CA ASP A 108 6.92 -3.55 -17.45
C ASP A 108 7.29 -2.85 -18.78
N PRO A 109 7.21 -1.52 -18.84
CA PRO A 109 7.47 -0.77 -20.07
C PRO A 109 8.94 -0.86 -20.51
N ASN A 110 9.84 -1.25 -19.62
CA ASN A 110 11.27 -1.36 -19.90
C ASN A 110 11.72 -2.78 -20.27
N ASP A 111 10.77 -3.74 -20.35
CA ASP A 111 11.03 -5.15 -20.64
C ASP A 111 12.11 -5.79 -19.74
N THR A 112 12.06 -5.44 -18.45
CA THR A 112 13.02 -5.92 -17.44
C THR A 112 12.85 -7.40 -17.16
N LYS A 113 11.60 -7.93 -17.30
CA LYS A 113 11.23 -9.33 -17.07
C LYS A 113 11.60 -9.83 -15.67
N LYS A 114 11.73 -8.93 -14.71
CA LYS A 114 12.17 -9.19 -13.35
C LYS A 114 11.20 -8.58 -12.36
N HIS A 115 10.74 -9.39 -11.41
CA HIS A 115 10.01 -8.91 -10.25
C HIS A 115 10.99 -8.43 -9.17
N SER A 116 10.72 -7.25 -8.57
CA SER A 116 11.63 -6.63 -7.63
C SER A 116 10.90 -5.67 -6.67
N PHE A 117 11.64 -5.01 -5.81
CA PHE A 117 11.11 -3.99 -4.92
C PHE A 117 10.55 -2.78 -5.67
N ALA A 118 9.60 -2.09 -5.05
CA ALA A 118 8.96 -0.89 -5.60
C ALA A 118 9.94 0.25 -5.92
N TRP A 119 11.12 0.25 -5.35
CA TRP A 119 12.19 1.24 -5.55
C TRP A 119 13.37 0.75 -6.40
N ASP A 120 13.33 -0.51 -6.88
CA ASP A 120 14.39 -1.08 -7.72
C ASP A 120 14.01 -0.92 -9.20
N ASP A 121 14.71 -0.02 -9.90
CA ASP A 121 14.48 0.24 -11.32
C ASP A 121 14.85 -0.92 -12.24
N SER A 122 15.53 -1.96 -11.74
CA SER A 122 15.82 -3.18 -12.48
C SER A 122 14.62 -4.15 -12.56
N GLY A 123 13.53 -3.88 -11.84
CA GLY A 123 12.30 -4.66 -11.87
C GLY A 123 11.16 -3.97 -12.62
N HIS A 124 9.99 -4.65 -12.68
CA HIS A 124 8.81 -4.10 -13.34
C HIS A 124 8.42 -2.75 -12.74
N LYS A 125 7.98 -1.81 -13.56
CA LYS A 125 7.49 -0.51 -13.09
C LYS A 125 6.24 -0.66 -12.22
N GLY A 126 5.42 -1.67 -12.48
CA GLY A 126 4.19 -1.98 -11.76
C GLY A 126 4.38 -2.71 -10.43
N ASP A 127 5.60 -3.07 -10.02
CA ASP A 127 5.84 -3.68 -8.70
C ASP A 127 5.67 -2.60 -7.62
N LEU A 128 4.74 -2.83 -6.70
CA LEU A 128 4.40 -1.95 -5.59
C LEU A 128 4.83 -2.59 -4.26
N PRO A 129 4.89 -1.83 -3.15
CA PRO A 129 4.95 -2.45 -1.84
C PRO A 129 3.76 -3.37 -1.61
N ALA A 130 3.98 -4.50 -0.95
CA ALA A 130 2.91 -5.43 -0.62
C ALA A 130 1.81 -4.74 0.19
N LEU A 131 0.56 -5.09 -0.09
CA LEU A 131 -0.62 -4.53 0.58
C LEU A 131 -0.81 -5.21 1.94
N TYR A 132 -0.87 -4.44 3.00
CA TYR A 132 -1.27 -4.94 4.32
C TYR A 132 -2.80 -5.00 4.44
N VAL A 133 -3.31 -6.17 4.81
CA VAL A 133 -4.71 -6.41 5.18
C VAL A 133 -4.74 -6.76 6.65
N ASP A 134 -5.57 -6.08 7.45
CA ASP A 134 -5.69 -6.35 8.87
C ASP A 134 -6.49 -7.65 9.14
N LYS A 135 -6.54 -8.08 10.40
CA LYS A 135 -7.27 -9.28 10.85
C LYS A 135 -8.78 -9.27 10.57
N ASN A 136 -9.35 -8.10 10.27
CA ASN A 136 -10.76 -7.94 9.93
C ASN A 136 -11.00 -7.91 8.42
N GLY A 137 -9.97 -8.15 7.61
CA GLY A 137 -10.04 -8.11 6.15
C GLY A 137 -10.10 -6.68 5.59
N VAL A 138 -9.51 -5.69 6.30
CA VAL A 138 -9.49 -4.28 5.89
C VAL A 138 -8.10 -3.89 5.42
N ALA A 139 -8.02 -3.22 4.26
CA ALA A 139 -6.81 -2.59 3.74
C ALA A 139 -7.03 -1.07 3.65
N ASN A 140 -6.35 -0.33 4.52
CA ASN A 140 -6.44 1.13 4.57
C ASN A 140 -5.06 1.79 4.81
N TYR A 141 -3.98 1.04 4.67
CA TYR A 141 -2.63 1.57 4.85
C TYR A 141 -2.06 2.07 3.51
N PRO A 142 -1.66 3.35 3.40
CA PRO A 142 -1.15 3.89 2.15
C PRO A 142 0.20 3.29 1.77
N VAL A 143 0.44 3.15 0.47
CA VAL A 143 1.72 2.71 -0.10
C VAL A 143 2.25 3.72 -1.11
N LEU A 144 3.57 3.81 -1.22
CA LEU A 144 4.24 4.67 -2.18
C LEU A 144 4.74 3.86 -3.37
N ALA A 145 4.46 4.34 -4.58
CA ALA A 145 4.95 3.82 -5.86
C ALA A 145 6.03 4.77 -6.42
N PRO A 146 7.30 4.68 -5.98
CA PRO A 146 8.32 5.68 -6.31
C PRO A 146 8.77 5.65 -7.78
N LYS A 147 8.57 4.53 -8.48
CA LYS A 147 8.86 4.40 -9.91
C LYS A 147 7.83 5.10 -10.81
N ILE A 148 6.62 5.34 -10.30
CA ILE A 148 5.54 6.02 -11.03
C ILE A 148 5.58 7.50 -10.64
N LYS A 149 5.86 8.38 -11.59
CA LYS A 149 6.14 9.80 -11.30
C LYS A 149 4.91 10.69 -11.39
N ASN A 150 3.86 10.23 -12.08
CA ASN A 150 2.62 10.97 -12.25
C ASN A 150 1.42 10.01 -12.28
N ILE A 151 0.30 10.41 -11.64
CA ILE A 151 -0.93 9.60 -11.63
C ILE A 151 -1.47 9.33 -13.04
N ASN A 152 -1.22 10.21 -14.01
CA ASN A 152 -1.66 10.00 -15.39
C ASN A 152 -0.95 8.82 -16.09
N GLU A 153 0.22 8.40 -15.59
CA GLU A 153 0.90 7.20 -16.07
C GLU A 153 0.12 5.91 -15.75
N LEU A 154 -0.74 5.96 -14.74
CA LEU A 154 -1.58 4.82 -14.33
C LEU A 154 -2.74 4.56 -15.29
N LYS A 155 -3.17 5.55 -16.07
CA LYS A 155 -4.33 5.42 -16.97
C LYS A 155 -4.08 4.36 -18.04
N GLY A 156 -5.11 3.56 -18.29
CA GLY A 156 -5.01 2.45 -19.24
C GLY A 156 -4.43 1.16 -18.67
N HIS A 157 -4.22 1.13 -17.34
CA HIS A 157 -3.74 -0.03 -16.59
C HIS A 157 -4.81 -0.52 -15.59
N SER A 158 -4.49 -1.56 -14.83
CA SER A 158 -5.31 -2.02 -13.71
C SER A 158 -4.48 -2.21 -12.46
N ILE A 159 -5.11 -2.02 -11.29
CA ILE A 159 -4.57 -2.40 -10.00
C ILE A 159 -5.02 -3.81 -9.66
N MET A 160 -4.11 -4.65 -9.18
CA MET A 160 -4.39 -6.04 -8.79
C MET A 160 -3.93 -6.29 -7.36
N VAL A 161 -4.80 -6.96 -6.58
CA VAL A 161 -4.43 -7.59 -5.31
C VAL A 161 -4.42 -9.10 -5.51
N HIS A 162 -3.39 -9.76 -5.01
CA HIS A 162 -3.22 -11.20 -5.11
C HIS A 162 -3.61 -11.92 -3.82
N VAL A 163 -3.93 -13.21 -3.93
CA VAL A 163 -4.24 -14.06 -2.75
C VAL A 163 -3.01 -14.26 -1.87
N GLY A 164 -1.85 -14.49 -2.48
CA GLY A 164 -0.58 -14.68 -1.76
C GLY A 164 0.13 -13.38 -1.45
N GLY A 165 1.22 -13.48 -0.71
CA GLY A 165 2.08 -12.37 -0.34
C GLY A 165 2.97 -11.88 -1.49
N ASP A 166 4.01 -11.12 -1.12
CA ASP A 166 5.03 -10.66 -2.05
C ASP A 166 6.40 -10.62 -1.34
N ASN A 167 7.35 -11.41 -1.84
CA ASN A 167 8.73 -11.41 -1.35
C ASN A 167 9.64 -10.49 -2.17
N HIS A 168 9.08 -9.73 -3.13
CA HIS A 168 9.78 -8.80 -4.03
C HIS A 168 10.93 -9.44 -4.83
N SER A 169 10.74 -10.71 -5.23
CA SER A 169 11.72 -11.50 -5.99
C SER A 169 11.03 -12.56 -6.84
N ASP A 170 11.72 -13.04 -7.87
CA ASP A 170 11.29 -14.21 -8.66
C ASP A 170 11.70 -15.56 -8.03
N ASN A 171 12.36 -15.53 -6.86
CA ASN A 171 12.79 -16.70 -6.15
C ASN A 171 12.35 -16.65 -4.67
N PRO A 172 11.88 -17.77 -4.08
CA PRO A 172 11.74 -19.12 -4.65
C PRO A 172 10.53 -19.27 -5.59
N ALA A 173 9.59 -18.30 -5.60
CA ALA A 173 8.42 -18.31 -6.47
C ALA A 173 8.41 -17.07 -7.36
N LYS A 174 8.01 -17.23 -8.62
CA LYS A 174 7.90 -16.13 -9.57
C LYS A 174 6.92 -15.05 -9.08
N LEU A 175 7.21 -13.80 -9.44
CA LEU A 175 6.35 -12.65 -9.17
C LEU A 175 5.99 -12.53 -7.68
N GLY A 176 7.00 -12.70 -6.82
CA GLY A 176 6.85 -12.54 -5.38
C GLY A 176 6.06 -13.64 -4.68
N GLY A 177 5.52 -14.61 -5.42
CA GLY A 177 4.66 -15.65 -4.86
C GLY A 177 3.20 -15.23 -4.70
N GLY A 178 2.77 -14.13 -5.31
CA GLY A 178 1.41 -13.59 -5.20
C GLY A 178 0.30 -14.57 -5.59
N GLY A 179 0.56 -15.46 -6.54
CA GLY A 179 -0.37 -16.52 -6.94
C GLY A 179 -1.64 -15.97 -7.62
N ALA A 180 -2.81 -16.49 -7.23
CA ALA A 180 -4.08 -16.14 -7.84
C ALA A 180 -4.44 -14.66 -7.64
N ARG A 181 -5.21 -14.11 -8.56
CA ARG A 181 -5.72 -12.74 -8.52
C ARG A 181 -7.01 -12.71 -7.72
N MET A 182 -7.11 -11.79 -6.80
CA MET A 182 -8.21 -11.71 -5.83
C MET A 182 -9.10 -10.48 -6.07
N VAL A 183 -8.50 -9.31 -6.22
CA VAL A 183 -9.21 -8.04 -6.41
C VAL A 183 -8.60 -7.29 -7.58
N CYS A 184 -9.43 -6.67 -8.40
CA CYS A 184 -8.99 -5.89 -9.55
C CYS A 184 -9.77 -4.58 -9.67
N GLY A 185 -9.07 -3.52 -10.10
CA GLY A 185 -9.65 -2.23 -10.42
C GLY A 185 -9.05 -1.63 -11.69
N ILE A 186 -9.90 -1.14 -12.60
CA ILE A 186 -9.48 -0.51 -13.86
C ILE A 186 -9.22 0.98 -13.62
N ILE A 187 -8.07 1.46 -14.07
CA ILE A 187 -7.66 2.87 -13.96
C ILE A 187 -8.03 3.60 -15.26
N LYS A 188 -8.94 4.57 -15.14
CA LYS A 188 -9.48 5.35 -16.28
C LYS A 188 -8.87 6.73 -16.38
#